data_1c40f83ea3800c333b3f1f51ed1cc19e
#
_entry.id   1c40f83ea3800c333b3f1f51ed1cc19e
#
_cell.length_a   1.000
_cell.length_b   1.000
_cell.length_c   1.000
_cell.angle_alpha   90.00
_cell.angle_beta   90.00
_cell.angle_gamma   90.00
#
_symmetry.space_group_name_H-M   'P 1'
#
loop_
_entity.id
_entity.type
_entity.pdbx_description
1 polymer ?
#
loop_
_entity_poly.entity_id
_entity_poly.type
_entity_poly.pdbx_seq_one_letter_code
_entity_poly.pdbx_strand_id
1 'polypeptide(L)'
;MKVDGQAASDEVALPGTVVGAPRRWLLLEGMTLLVGSIVAFSTTHQSWWLALSLLLAPDIFAAGYMLGTRFGAHLYNMAHATPLPALLVGVGWWQGHQLVLALGTIWLGHIGMDRMLTFGLKYPDNFQHTHLSGAEKQQEPHHYA
;
A
#
# COMPACT_ATOMS: atom_id res chain seq x y z
N MET A 1 -21.53 40.45 19.70
CA MET A 1 -20.28 40.03 19.07
C MET A 1 -20.20 38.51 19.27
N LYS A 2 -20.72 37.73 18.31
CA LYS A 2 -20.69 36.25 18.35
C LYS A 2 -19.31 35.82 17.90
N VAL A 3 -18.58 35.19 18.77
CA VAL A 3 -17.34 34.47 18.44
C VAL A 3 -17.80 33.09 17.99
N ASP A 4 -17.95 32.92 16.67
CA ASP A 4 -18.19 31.59 16.10
C ASP A 4 -16.92 30.77 16.29
N GLY A 5 -16.88 30.06 17.42
CA GLY A 5 -15.90 29.03 17.69
C GLY A 5 -16.12 27.86 16.74
N GLN A 6 -15.50 27.92 15.60
CA GLN A 6 -15.32 26.79 14.72
C GLN A 6 -14.32 25.87 15.41
N ALA A 7 -14.87 24.94 16.22
CA ALA A 7 -14.10 23.79 16.70
C ALA A 7 -13.72 22.99 15.43
N ALA A 8 -12.54 23.32 14.86
CA ALA A 8 -11.86 22.41 13.99
C ALA A 8 -11.64 21.15 14.84
N SER A 9 -12.32 20.07 14.50
CA SER A 9 -12.01 18.75 15.02
C SER A 9 -10.54 18.51 14.71
N ASP A 10 -9.68 18.61 15.74
CA ASP A 10 -8.25 18.33 15.62
C ASP A 10 -8.11 16.83 15.25
N GLU A 11 -8.04 16.61 13.95
CA GLU A 11 -7.79 15.32 13.36
C GLU A 11 -6.30 15.02 13.59
N VAL A 12 -5.99 14.36 14.70
CA VAL A 12 -4.61 14.04 15.08
C VAL A 12 -4.13 12.85 14.25
N ALA A 13 -3.18 13.12 13.37
CA ALA A 13 -2.53 12.06 12.62
C ALA A 13 -1.73 11.13 13.55
N LEU A 14 -1.83 9.82 13.35
CA LEU A 14 -1.02 8.84 14.07
C LEU A 14 0.48 9.11 13.80
N PRO A 15 1.37 8.85 14.75
CA PRO A 15 2.80 9.07 14.59
C PRO A 15 3.35 8.34 13.35
N GLY A 16 4.08 9.08 12.49
CA GLY A 16 4.68 8.51 11.27
C GLY A 16 3.75 8.46 10.05
N THR A 17 2.47 8.84 10.17
CA THR A 17 1.59 8.94 8.99
C THR A 17 1.90 10.20 8.19
N VAL A 18 1.87 10.05 6.87
CA VAL A 18 2.05 11.15 5.93
C VAL A 18 0.71 11.83 5.67
N VAL A 19 0.63 13.14 5.87
CA VAL A 19 -0.59 13.94 5.70
C VAL A 19 -0.39 15.07 4.70
N GLY A 20 -1.48 15.69 4.27
CA GLY A 20 -1.46 16.88 3.41
C GLY A 20 -0.93 16.63 1.99
N ALA A 21 -0.17 17.59 1.46
CA ALA A 21 0.34 17.54 0.10
C ALA A 21 1.26 16.32 -0.18
N PRO A 22 2.21 15.94 0.68
CA PRO A 22 3.03 14.75 0.45
C PRO A 22 2.21 13.47 0.29
N ARG A 23 1.14 13.30 1.08
CA ARG A 23 0.24 12.14 0.95
C ARG A 23 -0.40 12.07 -0.44
N ARG A 24 -0.85 13.20 -0.98
CA ARG A 24 -1.44 13.25 -2.33
C ARG A 24 -0.45 12.82 -3.40
N TRP A 25 0.82 13.21 -3.28
CA TRP A 25 1.88 12.78 -4.20
C TRP A 25 2.13 11.28 -4.12
N LEU A 26 2.14 10.69 -2.92
CA LEU A 26 2.29 9.25 -2.75
C LEU A 26 1.11 8.45 -3.34
N LEU A 27 -0.12 8.99 -3.25
CA LEU A 27 -1.28 8.39 -3.92
C LEU A 27 -1.17 8.45 -5.44
N LEU A 28 -0.69 9.58 -5.99
CA LEU A 28 -0.44 9.74 -7.43
C LEU A 28 0.68 8.81 -7.90
N GLU A 29 1.75 8.63 -7.12
CA GLU A 29 2.79 7.63 -7.39
C GLU A 29 2.20 6.21 -7.40
N GLY A 30 1.32 5.88 -6.45
CA GLY A 30 0.61 4.61 -6.44
C GLY A 30 -0.22 4.38 -7.70
N MET A 31 -0.99 5.39 -8.12
CA MET A 31 -1.77 5.33 -9.36
C MET A 31 -0.86 5.17 -10.59
N THR A 32 0.23 5.92 -10.66
CA THR A 32 1.19 5.84 -11.76
C THR A 32 1.82 4.44 -11.82
N LEU A 33 2.16 3.87 -10.67
CA LEU A 33 2.70 2.52 -10.56
C LEU A 33 1.69 1.47 -11.04
N LEU A 34 0.42 1.60 -10.65
CA LEU A 34 -0.65 0.70 -11.11
C LEU A 34 -0.83 0.78 -12.63
N VAL A 35 -1.01 1.97 -13.17
CA VAL A 35 -1.21 2.17 -14.62
C VAL A 35 0.02 1.71 -15.40
N GLY A 36 1.22 2.06 -14.96
CA GLY A 36 2.47 1.61 -15.57
C GLY A 36 2.61 0.08 -15.57
N SER A 37 2.20 -0.57 -14.49
CA SER A 37 2.19 -2.03 -14.37
C SER A 37 1.20 -2.69 -15.33
N ILE A 38 0.00 -2.13 -15.48
CA ILE A 38 -1.00 -2.62 -16.45
C ILE A 38 -0.46 -2.51 -17.89
N VAL A 39 0.13 -1.37 -18.24
CA VAL A 39 0.73 -1.16 -19.57
C VAL A 39 1.89 -2.13 -19.78
N ALA A 40 2.80 -2.26 -18.82
CA ALA A 40 3.93 -3.18 -18.92
C ALA A 40 3.46 -4.65 -19.02
N PHE A 41 2.45 -5.05 -18.21
CA PHE A 41 1.87 -6.39 -18.29
C PHE A 41 1.29 -6.68 -19.68
N SER A 42 0.61 -5.72 -20.29
CA SER A 42 0.00 -5.90 -21.63
C SER A 42 1.04 -6.26 -22.72
N THR A 43 2.31 -5.91 -22.52
CA THR A 43 3.40 -6.24 -23.46
C THR A 43 3.96 -7.65 -23.28
N THR A 44 3.60 -8.34 -22.17
CA THR A 44 4.16 -9.66 -21.85
C THR A 44 3.47 -10.81 -22.59
N HIS A 45 2.38 -10.54 -23.30
CA HIS A 45 1.54 -11.56 -23.95
C HIS A 45 1.01 -12.67 -23.02
N GLN A 46 1.06 -12.45 -21.70
CA GLN A 46 0.52 -13.36 -20.71
C GLN A 46 -0.99 -13.18 -20.57
N SER A 47 -1.66 -14.22 -20.11
CA SER A 47 -3.13 -14.21 -19.91
C SER A 47 -3.52 -13.22 -18.77
N TRP A 48 -4.53 -12.41 -19.01
CA TRP A 48 -5.13 -11.55 -17.97
C TRP A 48 -5.70 -12.34 -16.79
N TRP A 49 -6.08 -13.62 -16.99
CA TRP A 49 -6.45 -14.50 -15.90
C TRP A 49 -5.31 -14.76 -14.94
N LEU A 50 -4.06 -14.82 -15.42
CA LEU A 50 -2.88 -14.88 -14.56
C LEU A 50 -2.78 -13.63 -13.69
N ALA A 51 -2.96 -12.45 -14.26
CA ALA A 51 -2.94 -11.19 -13.51
C ALA A 51 -4.03 -11.16 -12.43
N LEU A 52 -5.27 -11.50 -12.78
CA LEU A 52 -6.39 -11.52 -11.83
C LEU A 52 -6.18 -12.53 -10.70
N SER A 53 -5.65 -13.72 -11.00
CA SER A 53 -5.42 -14.77 -10.01
C SER A 53 -4.29 -14.42 -9.03
N LEU A 54 -3.28 -13.69 -9.47
CA LEU A 54 -2.10 -13.39 -8.66
C LEU A 54 -2.09 -11.97 -8.10
N LEU A 55 -3.05 -11.12 -8.49
CA LEU A 55 -3.08 -9.72 -8.06
C LEU A 55 -3.06 -9.58 -6.52
N LEU A 56 -3.76 -10.43 -5.81
CA LEU A 56 -3.83 -10.41 -4.34
C LEU A 56 -2.84 -11.38 -3.67
N ALA A 57 -1.95 -12.01 -4.43
CA ALA A 57 -0.98 -12.94 -3.86
C ALA A 57 -0.07 -12.31 -2.78
N PRO A 58 0.38 -11.04 -2.89
CA PRO A 58 1.18 -10.42 -1.84
C PRO A 58 0.45 -10.29 -0.50
N ASP A 59 -0.90 -10.23 -0.49
CA ASP A 59 -1.67 -10.13 0.75
C ASP A 59 -1.60 -11.40 1.61
N ILE A 60 -1.22 -12.54 1.04
CA ILE A 60 -1.01 -13.77 1.80
C ILE A 60 0.01 -13.55 2.93
N PHE A 61 0.96 -12.64 2.75
CA PHE A 61 1.96 -12.29 3.76
C PHE A 61 1.36 -11.61 5.00
N ALA A 62 0.12 -11.09 4.91
CA ALA A 62 -0.63 -10.63 6.08
C ALA A 62 -0.93 -11.75 7.09
N ALA A 63 -0.90 -13.02 6.67
CA ALA A 63 -0.99 -14.15 7.60
C ALA A 63 0.12 -14.14 8.68
N GLY A 64 1.24 -13.45 8.46
CA GLY A 64 2.27 -13.23 9.47
C GLY A 64 1.77 -12.58 10.75
N TYR A 65 0.65 -11.85 10.71
CA TYR A 65 0.03 -11.27 11.90
C TYR A 65 -0.52 -12.31 12.88
N MET A 66 -0.75 -13.53 12.44
CA MET A 66 -1.09 -14.65 13.34
C MET A 66 0.06 -14.99 14.32
N LEU A 67 1.29 -14.60 13.99
CA LEU A 67 2.48 -14.79 14.82
C LEU A 67 2.86 -13.53 15.62
N GLY A 68 2.03 -12.48 15.55
CA GLY A 68 2.20 -11.22 16.28
C GLY A 68 2.38 -10.01 15.36
N THR A 69 2.05 -8.82 15.88
CA THR A 69 1.98 -7.59 15.10
C THR A 69 3.33 -7.18 14.51
N ARG A 70 4.43 -7.31 15.26
CA ARG A 70 5.78 -6.96 14.80
C ARG A 70 6.22 -7.84 13.64
N PHE A 71 6.06 -9.16 13.79
CA PHE A 71 6.45 -10.11 12.73
C PHE A 71 5.55 -9.93 11.50
N GLY A 72 4.23 -9.80 11.72
CA GLY A 72 3.27 -9.55 10.65
C GLY A 72 3.57 -8.28 9.86
N ALA A 73 3.89 -7.16 10.54
CA ALA A 73 4.26 -5.92 9.88
C ALA A 73 5.53 -6.06 9.03
N HIS A 74 6.58 -6.72 9.54
CA HIS A 74 7.80 -6.95 8.77
C HIS A 74 7.55 -7.80 7.55
N LEU A 75 6.83 -8.92 7.70
CA LEU A 75 6.54 -9.84 6.59
C LEU A 75 5.66 -9.18 5.53
N TYR A 76 4.63 -8.46 5.95
CA TYR A 76 3.76 -7.67 5.07
C TYR A 76 4.58 -6.61 4.31
N ASN A 77 5.38 -5.80 5.02
CA ASN A 77 6.17 -4.74 4.42
C ASN A 77 7.19 -5.26 3.41
N MET A 78 7.79 -6.44 3.65
CA MET A 78 8.70 -7.07 2.70
C MET A 78 7.99 -7.40 1.37
N ALA A 79 6.74 -7.87 1.43
CA ALA A 79 5.95 -8.16 0.25
C ALA A 79 5.35 -6.91 -0.42
N HIS A 80 5.20 -5.78 0.32
CA HIS A 80 4.58 -4.55 -0.17
C HIS A 80 5.59 -3.41 -0.41
N ALA A 81 6.90 -3.70 -0.29
CA ALA A 81 7.95 -2.79 -0.71
C ALA A 81 8.30 -2.99 -2.20
N THR A 82 8.51 -1.89 -2.91
CA THR A 82 8.76 -1.90 -4.37
C THR A 82 10.09 -2.52 -4.83
N PRO A 83 11.18 -2.58 -4.03
CA PRO A 83 12.48 -3.02 -4.56
C PRO A 83 12.47 -4.43 -5.15
N LEU A 84 11.82 -5.38 -4.49
CA LEU A 84 11.82 -6.77 -4.93
C LEU A 84 11.06 -6.99 -6.25
N PRO A 85 9.80 -6.54 -6.40
CA PRO A 85 9.11 -6.66 -7.68
C PRO A 85 9.73 -5.79 -8.77
N ALA A 86 10.32 -4.64 -8.46
CA ALA A 86 11.06 -3.84 -9.43
C ALA A 86 12.29 -4.58 -9.97
N LEU A 87 13.00 -5.31 -9.10
CA LEU A 87 14.10 -6.18 -9.53
C LEU A 87 13.60 -7.28 -10.47
N LEU A 88 12.45 -7.92 -10.19
CA LEU A 88 11.87 -8.92 -11.10
C LEU A 88 11.53 -8.33 -12.46
N VAL A 89 10.95 -7.13 -12.49
CA VAL A 89 10.68 -6.41 -13.75
C VAL A 89 11.98 -6.16 -14.51
N GLY A 90 13.01 -5.65 -13.83
CA GLY A 90 14.31 -5.38 -14.46
C GLY A 90 14.98 -6.63 -15.02
N VAL A 91 15.00 -7.71 -14.25
CA VAL A 91 15.58 -9.00 -14.67
C VAL A 91 14.77 -9.61 -15.82
N GLY A 92 13.44 -9.63 -15.72
CA GLY A 92 12.55 -10.16 -16.76
C GLY A 92 12.71 -9.41 -18.08
N TRP A 93 12.78 -8.08 -18.01
CA TRP A 93 13.00 -7.23 -19.18
C TRP A 93 14.39 -7.45 -19.79
N TRP A 94 15.44 -7.46 -18.98
CA TRP A 94 16.82 -7.63 -19.46
C TRP A 94 17.06 -8.99 -20.13
N GLN A 95 16.49 -10.06 -19.55
CA GLN A 95 16.63 -11.41 -20.09
C GLN A 95 15.61 -11.77 -21.17
N GLY A 96 14.65 -10.88 -21.45
CA GLY A 96 13.53 -11.17 -22.37
C GLY A 96 12.55 -12.24 -21.81
N HIS A 97 12.57 -12.48 -20.49
CA HIS A 97 11.79 -13.54 -19.87
C HIS A 97 10.38 -13.06 -19.52
N GLN A 98 9.44 -13.25 -20.44
CA GLN A 98 8.09 -12.67 -20.37
C GLN A 98 7.30 -13.03 -19.11
N LEU A 99 7.43 -14.26 -18.58
CA LEU A 99 6.74 -14.66 -17.35
C LEU A 99 7.32 -13.94 -16.14
N VAL A 100 8.64 -13.80 -16.02
CA VAL A 100 9.29 -13.08 -14.91
C VAL A 100 8.90 -11.60 -14.93
N LEU A 101 8.87 -11.01 -16.12
CA LEU A 101 8.40 -9.64 -16.34
C LEU A 101 6.93 -9.50 -15.88
N ALA A 102 6.06 -10.42 -16.32
CA ALA A 102 4.65 -10.42 -15.93
C ALA A 102 4.44 -10.53 -14.42
N LEU A 103 5.15 -11.44 -13.75
CA LEU A 103 5.05 -11.60 -12.30
C LEU A 103 5.49 -10.34 -11.55
N GLY A 104 6.59 -9.72 -11.98
CA GLY A 104 7.06 -8.46 -11.41
C GLY A 104 6.06 -7.32 -11.61
N THR A 105 5.47 -7.21 -12.80
CA THR A 105 4.47 -6.16 -13.10
C THR A 105 3.16 -6.38 -12.35
N ILE A 106 2.67 -7.63 -12.21
CA ILE A 106 1.50 -7.93 -11.38
C ILE A 106 1.75 -7.50 -9.93
N TRP A 107 2.90 -7.82 -9.38
CA TRP A 107 3.26 -7.48 -8.00
C TRP A 107 3.40 -5.96 -7.82
N LEU A 108 4.04 -5.23 -8.75
CA LEU A 108 4.07 -3.76 -8.70
C LEU A 108 2.68 -3.15 -8.84
N GLY A 109 1.82 -3.73 -9.68
CA GLY A 109 0.43 -3.31 -9.84
C GLY A 109 -0.37 -3.43 -8.54
N HIS A 110 -0.21 -4.54 -7.79
CA HIS A 110 -0.79 -4.71 -6.47
C HIS A 110 -0.33 -3.62 -5.50
N ILE A 111 0.98 -3.37 -5.40
CA ILE A 111 1.53 -2.31 -4.53
C ILE A 111 1.00 -0.93 -4.93
N GLY A 112 0.89 -0.66 -6.24
CA GLY A 112 0.33 0.58 -6.76
C GLY A 112 -1.14 0.75 -6.38
N MET A 113 -1.93 -0.31 -6.50
CA MET A 113 -3.33 -0.36 -6.09
C MET A 113 -3.48 -0.07 -4.58
N ASP A 114 -2.70 -0.73 -3.75
CA ASP A 114 -2.70 -0.53 -2.30
C ASP A 114 -2.42 0.94 -1.94
N ARG A 115 -1.37 1.52 -2.52
CA ARG A 115 -1.03 2.93 -2.26
C ARG A 115 -2.13 3.87 -2.72
N MET A 116 -2.74 3.64 -3.87
CA MET A 116 -3.86 4.43 -4.37
C MET A 116 -5.08 4.35 -3.43
N LEU A 117 -5.32 3.17 -2.84
CA LEU A 117 -6.40 2.93 -1.87
C LEU A 117 -6.02 3.32 -0.43
N THR A 118 -4.90 4.00 -0.24
CA THR A 118 -4.36 4.43 1.06
C THR A 118 -3.81 3.31 1.95
N PHE A 119 -3.71 2.10 1.44
CA PHE A 119 -2.98 1.02 2.10
C PHE A 119 -1.49 1.23 1.89
N GLY A 120 -0.77 1.36 2.97
CA GLY A 120 0.67 1.62 2.95
C GLY A 120 1.47 0.56 3.70
N LEU A 121 2.76 0.83 3.87
CA LEU A 121 3.62 0.02 4.74
C LEU A 121 3.14 0.16 6.18
N LYS A 122 3.12 -0.94 6.90
CA LYS A 122 2.51 -1.06 8.23
C LYS A 122 3.50 -0.81 9.34
N TYR A 123 3.03 -0.15 10.40
CA TYR A 123 3.74 -0.02 11.66
C TYR A 123 3.53 -1.27 12.54
N PRO A 124 4.48 -1.59 13.45
CA PRO A 124 4.45 -2.84 14.22
C PRO A 124 3.46 -2.83 15.39
N ASP A 125 2.73 -1.75 15.61
CA ASP A 125 1.79 -1.54 16.73
C ASP A 125 0.37 -2.01 16.39
N ASN A 126 -0.13 -1.73 15.17
CA ASN A 126 -1.48 -2.08 14.76
C ASN A 126 -1.55 -2.41 13.26
N PHE A 127 -2.40 -3.38 12.90
CA PHE A 127 -2.64 -3.77 11.50
C PHE A 127 -3.15 -2.61 10.62
N GLN A 128 -3.96 -1.72 11.17
CA GLN A 128 -4.52 -0.59 10.44
C GLN A 128 -3.59 0.62 10.38
N HIS A 129 -2.56 0.66 11.23
CA HIS A 129 -1.60 1.76 11.26
C HIS A 129 -0.58 1.62 10.12
N THR A 130 -0.71 2.49 9.11
CA THR A 130 0.19 2.55 7.95
C THR A 130 0.71 3.98 7.76
N HIS A 131 1.78 4.12 7.01
CA HIS A 131 2.30 5.47 6.70
C HIS A 131 1.33 6.29 5.81
N LEU A 132 0.32 5.65 5.18
CA LEU A 132 -0.73 6.29 4.37
C LEU A 132 -2.10 6.31 5.05
N SER A 133 -2.26 5.70 6.24
CA SER A 133 -3.52 5.80 6.99
C SER A 133 -3.84 7.28 7.23
N GLY A 134 -5.11 7.65 7.07
CA GLY A 134 -5.57 9.01 7.37
C GLY A 134 -5.49 9.32 8.86
N ALA A 135 -5.74 10.57 9.22
CA ALA A 135 -5.93 10.94 10.60
C ALA A 135 -7.16 10.22 11.18
N GLU A 136 -6.99 9.55 12.30
CA GLU A 136 -8.08 8.89 13.00
C GLU A 136 -8.83 9.94 13.84
N LYS A 137 -10.15 9.94 13.75
CA LYS A 137 -10.95 10.76 14.68
C LYS A 137 -10.72 10.22 16.07
N GLN A 138 -10.21 11.04 16.99
CA GLN A 138 -10.15 10.67 18.40
C GLN A 138 -11.56 10.28 18.85
N GLN A 139 -11.75 9.02 19.25
CA GLN A 139 -12.90 8.63 20.04
C GLN A 139 -12.72 9.33 21.40
N GLU A 140 -13.65 10.23 21.71
CA GLU A 140 -13.70 10.82 23.07
C GLU A 140 -13.69 9.69 24.10
N PRO A 141 -12.85 9.82 25.15
CA PRO A 141 -12.87 8.83 26.23
C PRO A 141 -14.28 8.81 26.81
N HIS A 142 -14.94 7.65 26.74
CA HIS A 142 -16.20 7.44 27.43
C HIS A 142 -15.97 7.69 28.92
N HIS A 143 -16.41 8.85 29.42
CA HIS A 143 -16.56 9.09 30.84
C HIS A 143 -17.63 8.12 31.34
N TYR A 144 -17.21 7.04 31.94
CA TYR A 144 -18.10 6.27 32.81
C TYR A 144 -18.35 7.12 34.04
N ALA A 145 -19.58 7.65 34.15
CA ALA A 145 -20.12 8.25 35.37
C ALA A 145 -20.52 7.15 36.35
#